data_2701bc9ada2057c3662766b10b502243
#
_entry.id   2701bc9ada2057c3662766b10b502243
#
_cell.length_a   1.000
_cell.length_b   1.000
_cell.length_c   1.000
_cell.angle_alpha   90.00
_cell.angle_beta   90.00
_cell.angle_gamma   90.00
#
_symmetry.space_group_name_H-M   'P 1'
#
loop_
_entity.id
_entity.type
_entity.pdbx_description
1 polymer ?
#
loop_
_entity_poly.entity_id
_entity_poly.type
_entity_poly.pdbx_seq_one_letter_code
_entity_poly.pdbx_strand_id
1 'polypeptide(L)'
;MKYNKQSLFKSFLKILVIIIGLSSCGTTKQLTYFQDIVDSGKIVKQLADNSFYAQIQPGDVLGIDVLNINPAVAAPYNLGNTSSTMLPSQYLSVNAGGTPALTSQIDTRDAVGKGYLVSKEGTINFVGIGTIKVAGLTTGDVSQLVRKPLVEKYLKDESTVVNVRILNYKINIIGEVNRPSTYSIPTSKVSIIDAISMANDLTPYGDREKITIIREENGTRTSAVLNLKSSKIFESPYFYLKQNDIVYVAPLKNKEISVDAKTNRLISLGGLLLGVTSVIISAITLSKQ
;
A
#
# COMPACT_ATOMS: atom_id res chain seq x y z
N MET A 1 54.25 -47.10 -14.04
CA MET A 1 53.28 -46.11 -14.55
C MET A 1 53.52 -44.76 -13.91
N LYS A 2 54.21 -43.83 -14.58
CA LYS A 2 54.40 -42.48 -14.07
C LYS A 2 53.15 -41.66 -14.46
N TYR A 3 52.24 -41.46 -13.54
CA TYR A 3 51.11 -40.54 -13.75
C TYR A 3 51.66 -39.12 -13.92
N ASN A 4 51.33 -38.48 -15.06
CA ASN A 4 51.79 -37.14 -15.37
C ASN A 4 51.00 -36.14 -14.50
N LYS A 5 51.61 -35.60 -13.43
CA LYS A 5 51.04 -34.67 -12.48
C LYS A 5 50.34 -33.46 -13.13
N GLN A 6 50.82 -33.04 -14.32
CA GLN A 6 50.25 -31.95 -15.10
C GLN A 6 48.88 -32.31 -15.69
N SER A 7 48.67 -33.59 -16.11
CA SER A 7 47.38 -34.03 -16.63
C SER A 7 46.31 -34.10 -15.53
N LEU A 8 46.67 -34.57 -14.35
CA LEU A 8 45.76 -34.58 -13.21
C LEU A 8 45.34 -33.17 -12.75
N PHE A 9 46.29 -32.23 -12.74
CA PHE A 9 45.99 -30.83 -12.37
C PHE A 9 45.06 -30.15 -13.38
N LYS A 10 45.26 -30.36 -14.69
CA LYS A 10 44.36 -29.83 -15.76
C LYS A 10 42.96 -30.44 -15.65
N SER A 11 42.82 -31.72 -15.34
CA SER A 11 41.53 -32.35 -15.14
C SER A 11 40.80 -31.82 -13.89
N PHE A 12 41.53 -31.64 -12.78
CA PHE A 12 40.98 -31.05 -11.57
C PHE A 12 40.48 -29.63 -11.78
N LEU A 13 41.23 -28.80 -12.51
CA LEU A 13 40.83 -27.43 -12.84
C LEU A 13 39.55 -27.38 -13.70
N LYS A 14 39.44 -28.31 -14.68
CA LYS A 14 38.21 -28.41 -15.50
C LYS A 14 36.98 -28.80 -14.67
N ILE A 15 37.15 -29.77 -13.74
CA ILE A 15 36.08 -30.20 -12.84
C ILE A 15 35.67 -29.06 -11.91
N LEU A 16 36.61 -28.29 -11.37
CA LEU A 16 36.34 -27.13 -10.53
C LEU A 16 35.53 -26.05 -11.25
N VAL A 17 35.87 -25.74 -12.51
CA VAL A 17 35.13 -24.79 -13.32
C VAL A 17 33.71 -25.28 -13.62
N ILE A 18 33.53 -26.57 -13.87
CA ILE A 18 32.19 -27.16 -14.09
C ILE A 18 31.34 -27.08 -12.81
N ILE A 19 31.92 -27.36 -11.64
CA ILE A 19 31.20 -27.29 -10.33
C ILE A 19 30.75 -25.85 -10.04
N ILE A 20 31.57 -24.84 -10.32
CA ILE A 20 31.24 -23.42 -10.15
C ILE A 20 30.14 -22.98 -11.13
N GLY A 21 30.15 -23.51 -12.37
CA GLY A 21 29.12 -23.20 -13.37
C GLY A 21 27.73 -23.79 -13.09
N LEU A 22 27.64 -24.85 -12.28
CA LEU A 22 26.37 -25.52 -11.97
C LEU A 22 25.60 -24.91 -10.78
N SER A 23 26.15 -23.96 -10.06
CA SER A 23 25.51 -23.32 -8.89
C SER A 23 24.57 -22.15 -9.22
N SER A 24 24.30 -21.87 -10.51
CA SER A 24 23.47 -20.74 -10.95
C SER A 24 22.05 -21.16 -11.31
N CYS A 25 21.31 -21.74 -10.39
CA CYS A 25 19.87 -21.92 -10.57
C CYS A 25 19.13 -21.71 -9.23
N GLY A 26 18.62 -20.53 -9.02
CA GLY A 26 17.80 -20.28 -7.87
C GLY A 26 16.93 -19.06 -8.00
N THR A 27 15.63 -19.24 -7.87
CA THR A 27 14.75 -18.39 -7.09
C THR A 27 13.78 -17.45 -7.78
N THR A 28 13.17 -17.79 -8.87
CA THR A 28 11.96 -17.13 -9.35
C THR A 28 10.73 -17.41 -8.45
N LYS A 29 10.68 -18.56 -7.75
CA LYS A 29 9.59 -18.90 -6.81
C LYS A 29 9.42 -17.94 -5.62
N GLN A 30 10.43 -17.19 -5.25
CA GLN A 30 10.33 -16.23 -4.14
C GLN A 30 9.54 -14.96 -4.50
N LEU A 31 9.44 -14.63 -5.79
CA LEU A 31 8.83 -13.41 -6.27
C LEU A 31 7.36 -13.57 -6.68
N THR A 32 6.85 -14.80 -6.78
CA THR A 32 5.51 -15.10 -7.29
C THR A 32 4.46 -15.00 -6.19
N TYR A 33 3.34 -14.35 -6.50
CA TYR A 33 2.13 -14.28 -5.66
C TYR A 33 1.23 -15.50 -5.90
N PHE A 34 0.38 -15.84 -4.93
CA PHE A 34 -0.72 -16.82 -5.05
C PHE A 34 -0.29 -18.13 -5.71
N GLN A 35 0.82 -18.70 -5.27
CA GLN A 35 1.41 -19.91 -5.86
C GLN A 35 0.47 -21.11 -5.87
N ASP A 36 -0.42 -21.19 -4.87
CA ASP A 36 -1.42 -22.24 -4.72
C ASP A 36 -2.56 -22.17 -5.76
N ILE A 37 -2.79 -21.01 -6.41
CA ILE A 37 -3.78 -20.85 -7.48
C ILE A 37 -3.16 -21.20 -8.84
N VAL A 38 -1.94 -20.76 -9.10
CA VAL A 38 -1.27 -20.88 -10.42
C VAL A 38 -1.04 -22.34 -10.81
N ASP A 39 -0.72 -23.20 -9.83
CA ASP A 39 -0.40 -24.62 -10.09
C ASP A 39 -1.65 -25.50 -10.29
N SER A 40 -2.84 -25.04 -9.96
CA SER A 40 -4.03 -25.91 -9.93
C SER A 40 -4.88 -25.89 -11.20
N GLY A 41 -4.80 -24.85 -12.02
CA GLY A 41 -5.72 -24.66 -13.16
C GLY A 41 -7.20 -24.65 -12.76
N LYS A 42 -7.50 -24.65 -11.45
CA LYS A 42 -8.85 -24.73 -10.89
C LYS A 42 -9.38 -23.33 -10.60
N ILE A 43 -10.65 -23.12 -10.92
CA ILE A 43 -11.35 -21.90 -10.52
C ILE A 43 -11.59 -22.00 -9.02
N VAL A 44 -10.85 -21.18 -8.25
CA VAL A 44 -11.10 -21.02 -6.81
C VAL A 44 -12.21 -20.01 -6.63
N LYS A 45 -13.41 -20.50 -6.28
CA LYS A 45 -14.51 -19.64 -5.89
C LYS A 45 -14.40 -19.32 -4.40
N GLN A 46 -14.03 -18.10 -4.10
CA GLN A 46 -14.08 -17.55 -2.73
C GLN A 46 -15.22 -16.53 -2.69
N LEU A 47 -16.00 -16.57 -1.62
CA LEU A 47 -16.99 -15.54 -1.35
C LEU A 47 -16.23 -14.27 -0.98
N ALA A 48 -16.32 -13.25 -1.82
CA ALA A 48 -15.84 -11.93 -1.45
C ALA A 48 -16.72 -11.41 -0.31
N ASP A 49 -16.11 -11.09 0.83
CA ASP A 49 -16.83 -10.42 1.90
C ASP A 49 -17.16 -8.99 1.45
N ASN A 50 -18.38 -8.82 0.95
CA ASN A 50 -18.91 -7.52 0.54
C ASN A 50 -19.36 -6.68 1.74
N SER A 51 -19.36 -7.23 2.95
CA SER A 51 -19.75 -6.52 4.18
C SER A 51 -18.65 -5.61 4.72
N PHE A 52 -17.43 -5.73 4.18
CA PHE A 52 -16.31 -4.93 4.66
C PHE A 52 -16.32 -3.53 4.03
N TYR A 53 -16.99 -2.63 4.69
CA TYR A 53 -16.82 -1.20 4.48
C TYR A 53 -16.13 -0.59 5.71
N ALA A 54 -15.28 0.41 5.47
CA ALA A 54 -14.65 1.15 6.57
C ALA A 54 -15.76 1.75 7.46
N GLN A 55 -15.69 1.43 8.75
CA GLN A 55 -16.56 2.05 9.76
C GLN A 55 -15.93 3.34 10.23
N ILE A 56 -16.77 4.35 10.39
CA ILE A 56 -16.38 5.67 10.88
C ILE A 56 -15.95 5.57 12.34
N GLN A 57 -14.83 6.19 12.67
CA GLN A 57 -14.22 6.19 13.98
C GLN A 57 -14.15 7.62 14.56
N PRO A 58 -14.09 7.77 15.90
CA PRO A 58 -13.76 9.06 16.50
C PRO A 58 -12.41 9.57 15.97
N GLY A 59 -12.39 10.87 15.62
CA GLY A 59 -11.23 11.50 14.98
C GLY A 59 -11.23 11.46 13.44
N ASP A 60 -12.18 10.76 12.82
CA ASP A 60 -12.38 10.86 11.38
C ASP A 60 -12.93 12.24 10.98
N VAL A 61 -12.58 12.66 9.78
CA VAL A 61 -13.13 13.87 9.16
C VAL A 61 -14.00 13.46 7.99
N LEU A 62 -15.31 13.75 8.09
CA LEU A 62 -16.27 13.38 7.06
C LEU A 62 -16.52 14.55 6.10
N GLY A 63 -16.35 14.30 4.81
CA GLY A 63 -16.91 15.14 3.77
C GLY A 63 -18.34 14.70 3.48
N ILE A 64 -19.32 15.60 3.63
CA ILE A 64 -20.73 15.32 3.40
C ILE A 64 -21.25 16.30 2.35
N ASP A 65 -21.43 15.83 1.13
CA ASP A 65 -21.92 16.62 -0.01
C ASP A 65 -23.42 16.37 -0.21
N VAL A 66 -24.22 17.41 -0.09
CA VAL A 66 -25.65 17.38 -0.41
C VAL A 66 -25.85 17.92 -1.82
N LEU A 67 -26.33 17.07 -2.70
CA LEU A 67 -26.61 17.37 -4.10
C LEU A 67 -28.12 17.41 -4.34
N ASN A 68 -28.57 18.46 -5.04
CA ASN A 68 -29.98 18.62 -5.43
C ASN A 68 -30.04 19.21 -6.84
N ILE A 69 -31.13 18.97 -7.58
CA ILE A 69 -31.35 19.57 -8.90
C ILE A 69 -31.29 21.08 -8.84
N ASN A 70 -31.78 21.68 -7.75
CA ASN A 70 -31.61 23.10 -7.46
C ASN A 70 -30.45 23.32 -6.48
N PRO A 71 -29.24 23.71 -6.95
CA PRO A 71 -28.07 23.86 -6.09
C PRO A 71 -28.22 24.89 -4.98
N ALA A 72 -29.05 25.93 -5.20
CA ALA A 72 -29.28 26.98 -4.22
C ALA A 72 -29.95 26.47 -2.94
N VAL A 73 -30.76 25.41 -3.06
CA VAL A 73 -31.46 24.79 -1.93
C VAL A 73 -30.51 23.89 -1.12
N ALA A 74 -29.53 23.26 -1.78
CA ALA A 74 -28.53 22.42 -1.13
C ALA A 74 -27.38 23.23 -0.50
N ALA A 75 -27.11 24.45 -1.00
CA ALA A 75 -25.95 25.27 -0.59
C ALA A 75 -25.80 25.43 0.95
N PRO A 76 -26.88 25.71 1.74
CA PRO A 76 -26.76 25.87 3.18
C PRO A 76 -26.22 24.62 3.90
N TYR A 77 -26.49 23.41 3.37
CA TYR A 77 -26.09 22.14 3.98
C TYR A 77 -24.64 21.75 3.63
N ASN A 78 -24.04 22.43 2.66
CA ASN A 78 -22.66 22.22 2.22
C ASN A 78 -21.67 23.19 2.87
N LEU A 79 -22.10 24.07 3.76
CA LEU A 79 -21.24 25.08 4.40
C LEU A 79 -20.13 24.44 5.27
N GLY A 80 -20.38 23.27 5.89
CA GLY A 80 -19.38 22.53 6.64
C GLY A 80 -18.35 21.83 5.76
N ASN A 81 -18.63 21.75 4.47
CA ASN A 81 -17.83 21.04 3.48
C ASN A 81 -17.22 22.03 2.49
N THR A 82 -16.23 22.79 2.93
CA THR A 82 -15.65 23.91 2.18
C THR A 82 -14.98 23.54 0.85
N SER A 83 -14.97 22.28 0.46
CA SER A 83 -14.62 21.86 -0.90
C SER A 83 -15.69 22.29 -1.92
N SER A 84 -16.91 22.58 -1.48
CA SER A 84 -18.07 22.94 -2.34
C SER A 84 -18.17 24.43 -2.61
N THR A 85 -17.32 25.27 -2.04
CA THR A 85 -17.32 26.70 -2.31
C THR A 85 -16.55 27.10 -3.57
N MET A 86 -16.45 26.23 -4.55
CA MET A 86 -16.33 26.72 -5.92
C MET A 86 -17.72 27.15 -6.38
N LEU A 87 -18.14 28.34 -5.97
CA LEU A 87 -19.25 29.04 -6.62
C LEU A 87 -18.96 29.09 -8.12
N PRO A 88 -19.94 28.77 -9.00
CA PRO A 88 -19.77 28.86 -10.45
C PRO A 88 -19.27 30.25 -10.94
N SER A 89 -19.41 31.29 -10.12
CA SER A 89 -18.98 32.65 -10.42
C SER A 89 -17.45 32.85 -10.43
N GLN A 90 -16.64 31.97 -9.88
CA GLN A 90 -15.16 32.08 -9.96
C GLN A 90 -14.58 31.52 -11.27
N TYR A 91 -15.37 30.80 -12.06
CA TYR A 91 -14.94 30.36 -13.40
C TYR A 91 -14.96 31.49 -14.46
N LEU A 92 -15.50 32.67 -14.17
CA LEU A 92 -15.65 33.78 -15.11
C LEU A 92 -14.77 34.98 -14.82
N SER A 93 -13.72 34.84 -14.05
CA SER A 93 -12.65 35.84 -14.02
C SER A 93 -11.75 35.66 -15.24
N VAL A 94 -12.28 35.88 -16.42
CA VAL A 94 -11.51 36.03 -17.66
C VAL A 94 -10.78 37.35 -17.60
N ASN A 95 -9.58 37.38 -17.05
CA ASN A 95 -8.66 38.47 -17.32
C ASN A 95 -8.29 38.39 -18.80
N ALA A 96 -8.76 39.35 -19.56
CA ALA A 96 -8.40 39.52 -20.96
C ALA A 96 -6.87 39.62 -21.09
N GLY A 97 -6.23 38.56 -21.55
CA GLY A 97 -4.82 38.58 -21.93
C GLY A 97 -3.90 37.49 -21.39
N GLY A 98 -4.38 36.44 -20.72
CA GLY A 98 -3.51 35.37 -20.20
C GLY A 98 -4.00 33.97 -20.57
N THR A 99 -3.12 33.11 -21.05
CA THR A 99 -3.35 31.69 -21.21
C THR A 99 -3.88 31.07 -19.90
N PRO A 100 -4.90 30.17 -19.92
CA PRO A 100 -5.41 29.53 -18.72
C PRO A 100 -4.36 28.53 -18.21
N ALA A 101 -3.60 28.93 -17.22
CA ALA A 101 -2.81 28.00 -16.44
C ALA A 101 -3.78 27.27 -15.49
N LEU A 102 -4.14 26.03 -15.86
CA LEU A 102 -4.81 25.08 -15.00
C LEU A 102 -3.82 24.59 -13.93
N THR A 103 -3.47 25.45 -13.00
CA THR A 103 -2.78 25.05 -11.77
C THR A 103 -3.82 24.91 -10.65
N SER A 104 -4.65 23.87 -10.74
CA SER A 104 -5.34 23.36 -9.57
C SER A 104 -4.36 22.52 -8.76
N GLN A 105 -3.45 23.17 -8.05
CA GLN A 105 -2.81 22.53 -6.91
C GLN A 105 -3.89 22.39 -5.84
N ILE A 106 -4.57 21.26 -5.81
CA ILE A 106 -5.35 20.85 -4.65
C ILE A 106 -4.32 20.59 -3.55
N ASP A 107 -4.10 21.59 -2.71
CA ASP A 107 -3.24 21.46 -1.56
C ASP A 107 -3.95 20.51 -0.57
N THR A 108 -3.52 19.25 -0.54
CA THR A 108 -4.08 18.22 0.33
C THR A 108 -3.93 18.55 1.82
N ARG A 109 -3.16 19.58 2.17
CA ARG A 109 -3.01 20.10 3.53
C ARG A 109 -4.26 20.86 4.00
N ASP A 110 -5.03 21.45 3.08
CA ASP A 110 -6.25 22.15 3.39
C ASP A 110 -7.47 21.23 3.60
N ALA A 111 -7.39 19.98 3.18
CA ALA A 111 -8.53 19.06 3.28
C ALA A 111 -8.89 18.70 4.73
N VAL A 112 -7.95 18.76 5.65
CA VAL A 112 -8.16 18.43 7.08
C VAL A 112 -8.93 19.53 7.83
N GLY A 113 -8.94 20.77 7.32
CA GLY A 113 -9.75 21.87 7.86
C GLY A 113 -11.18 21.93 7.32
N LYS A 114 -11.54 21.05 6.39
CA LYS A 114 -12.76 21.11 5.57
C LYS A 114 -13.54 19.80 5.73
N GLY A 115 -14.53 19.79 6.61
CA GLY A 115 -15.37 18.63 6.86
C GLY A 115 -15.89 18.58 8.30
N TYR A 116 -16.61 17.52 8.60
CA TYR A 116 -17.19 17.28 9.92
C TYR A 116 -16.28 16.36 10.73
N LEU A 117 -15.61 16.91 11.75
CA LEU A 117 -14.79 16.10 12.67
C LEU A 117 -15.71 15.25 13.55
N VAL A 118 -15.48 13.95 13.57
CA VAL A 118 -16.17 13.01 14.48
C VAL A 118 -15.60 13.16 15.87
N SER A 119 -16.45 13.55 16.81
CA SER A 119 -16.09 13.78 18.21
C SER A 119 -15.65 12.48 18.90
N LYS A 120 -15.09 12.59 20.11
CA LYS A 120 -14.74 11.42 20.93
C LYS A 120 -15.96 10.56 21.28
N GLU A 121 -17.13 11.20 21.40
CA GLU A 121 -18.42 10.53 21.63
C GLU A 121 -18.94 9.85 20.35
N GLY A 122 -18.26 10.04 19.23
CA GLY A 122 -18.59 9.47 17.92
C GLY A 122 -19.74 10.20 17.22
N THR A 123 -19.89 11.50 17.45
CA THR A 123 -20.94 12.32 16.88
C THR A 123 -20.37 13.40 15.97
N ILE A 124 -21.18 13.88 15.04
CA ILE A 124 -20.95 15.11 14.26
C ILE A 124 -22.11 16.08 14.49
N ASN A 125 -21.88 17.37 14.27
CA ASN A 125 -22.96 18.37 14.30
C ASN A 125 -23.24 18.83 12.86
N PHE A 126 -24.34 18.34 12.27
CA PHE A 126 -24.70 18.63 10.90
C PHE A 126 -25.72 19.77 10.81
N VAL A 127 -25.50 20.69 9.90
CA VAL A 127 -26.35 21.87 9.70
C VAL A 127 -27.81 21.46 9.44
N GLY A 128 -28.74 22.02 10.17
CA GLY A 128 -30.20 21.78 10.06
C GLY A 128 -30.68 20.53 10.79
N ILE A 129 -29.85 19.53 11.02
CA ILE A 129 -30.25 18.29 11.72
C ILE A 129 -29.78 18.29 13.19
N GLY A 130 -28.62 18.93 13.46
CA GLY A 130 -28.00 18.93 14.79
C GLY A 130 -27.03 17.78 15.00
N THR A 131 -26.92 17.29 16.23
CA THR A 131 -25.96 16.23 16.60
C THR A 131 -26.43 14.86 16.15
N ILE A 132 -25.56 14.15 15.40
CA ILE A 132 -25.82 12.84 14.83
C ILE A 132 -24.73 11.87 15.28
N LYS A 133 -25.10 10.68 15.77
CA LYS A 133 -24.17 9.58 16.08
C LYS A 133 -23.77 8.90 14.78
N VAL A 134 -22.46 8.88 14.49
CA VAL A 134 -21.93 8.33 13.23
C VAL A 134 -20.85 7.26 13.44
N ALA A 135 -20.22 7.21 14.60
CA ALA A 135 -19.21 6.19 14.88
C ALA A 135 -19.81 4.77 14.84
N GLY A 136 -19.07 3.86 14.19
CA GLY A 136 -19.50 2.48 13.95
C GLY A 136 -20.39 2.29 12.73
N LEU A 137 -20.86 3.37 12.10
CA LEU A 137 -21.62 3.34 10.86
C LEU A 137 -20.71 3.35 9.64
N THR A 138 -21.21 2.84 8.51
CA THR A 138 -20.55 3.02 7.22
C THR A 138 -20.88 4.40 6.63
N THR A 139 -20.12 4.84 5.64
CA THR A 139 -20.42 6.08 4.90
C THR A 139 -21.80 6.02 4.23
N GLY A 140 -22.23 4.83 3.77
CA GLY A 140 -23.55 4.62 3.21
C GLY A 140 -24.69 4.79 4.25
N ASP A 141 -24.50 4.26 5.46
CA ASP A 141 -25.48 4.42 6.54
C ASP A 141 -25.63 5.90 6.94
N VAL A 142 -24.50 6.63 7.07
CA VAL A 142 -24.51 8.05 7.38
C VAL A 142 -25.17 8.86 6.26
N SER A 143 -24.95 8.49 5.00
CA SER A 143 -25.63 9.10 3.86
C SER A 143 -27.16 9.03 4.02
N GLN A 144 -27.68 7.86 4.36
CA GLN A 144 -29.12 7.69 4.58
C GLN A 144 -29.62 8.40 5.85
N LEU A 145 -28.82 8.38 6.92
CA LEU A 145 -29.12 9.04 8.19
C LEU A 145 -29.24 10.56 8.02
N VAL A 146 -28.45 11.16 7.15
CA VAL A 146 -28.50 12.59 6.81
C VAL A 146 -29.60 12.86 5.79
N ARG A 147 -29.69 12.05 4.73
CA ARG A 147 -30.65 12.25 3.62
C ARG A 147 -32.09 12.26 4.11
N LYS A 148 -32.48 11.27 4.93
CA LYS A 148 -33.85 11.07 5.35
C LYS A 148 -34.49 12.34 5.99
N PRO A 149 -33.90 12.94 7.05
CA PRO A 149 -34.48 14.14 7.66
C PRO A 149 -34.41 15.38 6.72
N LEU A 150 -33.38 15.47 5.84
CA LEU A 150 -33.29 16.53 4.87
C LEU A 150 -34.47 16.51 3.89
N VAL A 151 -34.77 15.34 3.33
CA VAL A 151 -35.89 15.18 2.38
C VAL A 151 -37.22 15.37 3.07
N GLU A 152 -37.44 14.73 4.22
CA GLU A 152 -38.74 14.76 4.91
C GLU A 152 -39.14 16.14 5.44
N LYS A 153 -38.17 16.87 6.03
CA LYS A 153 -38.48 18.10 6.78
C LYS A 153 -38.14 19.39 6.02
N TYR A 154 -37.04 19.40 5.25
CA TYR A 154 -36.47 20.63 4.75
C TYR A 154 -36.57 20.80 3.25
N LEU A 155 -36.14 19.80 2.47
CA LEU A 155 -36.02 19.89 1.03
C LEU A 155 -37.28 19.46 0.31
N LYS A 156 -38.01 18.49 0.88
CA LYS A 156 -39.24 17.87 0.30
C LYS A 156 -39.03 17.40 -1.15
N ASP A 157 -37.82 16.98 -1.46
CA ASP A 157 -37.38 16.62 -2.80
C ASP A 157 -36.60 15.31 -2.77
N GLU A 158 -37.20 14.25 -3.30
CA GLU A 158 -36.64 12.89 -3.36
C GLU A 158 -35.41 12.79 -4.28
N SER A 159 -35.18 13.77 -5.16
CA SER A 159 -34.00 13.83 -6.02
C SER A 159 -32.72 14.18 -5.25
N THR A 160 -32.84 14.54 -3.96
CA THR A 160 -31.69 14.87 -3.11
C THR A 160 -30.81 13.64 -2.89
N VAL A 161 -29.51 13.80 -3.19
CA VAL A 161 -28.46 12.80 -2.96
C VAL A 161 -27.50 13.33 -1.91
N VAL A 162 -27.11 12.47 -0.98
CA VAL A 162 -26.09 12.79 0.02
C VAL A 162 -24.90 11.84 -0.18
N ASN A 163 -23.74 12.41 -0.49
CA ASN A 163 -22.49 11.67 -0.60
C ASN A 163 -21.66 11.88 0.66
N VAL A 164 -21.20 10.78 1.26
CA VAL A 164 -20.35 10.83 2.46
C VAL A 164 -19.02 10.15 2.17
N ARG A 165 -17.92 10.81 2.54
CA ARG A 165 -16.57 10.30 2.38
C ARG A 165 -15.76 10.56 3.64
N ILE A 166 -14.79 9.69 3.95
CA ILE A 166 -13.80 9.94 4.99
C ILE A 166 -12.62 10.66 4.33
N LEU A 167 -12.36 11.91 4.73
CA LEU A 167 -11.34 12.76 4.09
C LEU A 167 -9.91 12.47 4.57
N ASN A 168 -9.77 11.98 5.80
CA ASN A 168 -8.48 11.68 6.41
C ASN A 168 -8.15 10.17 6.44
N TYR A 169 -8.85 9.36 5.61
CA TYR A 169 -8.53 7.94 5.50
C TYR A 169 -7.13 7.74 4.93
N LYS A 170 -6.22 7.19 5.73
CA LYS A 170 -4.84 6.94 5.34
C LYS A 170 -4.34 5.62 5.91
N ILE A 171 -3.37 5.04 5.23
CA ILE A 171 -2.61 3.87 5.66
C ILE A 171 -1.12 4.16 5.56
N ASN A 172 -0.30 3.50 6.36
CA ASN A 172 1.15 3.65 6.33
C ASN A 172 1.78 2.36 5.78
N ILE A 173 2.61 2.48 4.74
CA ILE A 173 3.32 1.34 4.17
C ILE A 173 4.81 1.56 4.36
N ILE A 174 5.46 0.63 5.04
CA ILE A 174 6.87 0.72 5.41
C ILE A 174 7.60 -0.61 5.18
N GLY A 175 8.92 -0.57 5.15
CA GLY A 175 9.80 -1.73 4.95
C GLY A 175 10.18 -1.94 3.50
N GLU A 176 10.21 -3.19 3.05
CA GLU A 176 10.73 -3.62 1.74
C GLU A 176 9.72 -3.47 0.61
N VAL A 177 9.28 -2.24 0.37
CA VAL A 177 8.47 -1.82 -0.78
C VAL A 177 9.22 -0.77 -1.59
N ASN A 178 8.86 -0.61 -2.87
CA ASN A 178 9.56 0.35 -3.73
C ASN A 178 9.28 1.81 -3.35
N ARG A 179 8.11 2.11 -2.75
CA ARG A 179 7.74 3.45 -2.29
C ARG A 179 7.13 3.40 -0.89
N PRO A 180 7.93 3.33 0.17
CA PRO A 180 7.42 3.44 1.53
C PRO A 180 6.89 4.86 1.77
N SER A 181 5.63 4.97 2.22
CA SER A 181 4.96 6.26 2.47
C SER A 181 3.65 6.09 3.25
N THR A 182 3.07 7.22 3.64
CA THR A 182 1.67 7.32 4.05
C THR A 182 0.81 7.58 2.81
N TYR A 183 -0.18 6.74 2.59
CA TYR A 183 -1.10 6.82 1.45
C TYR A 183 -2.48 7.25 1.90
N SER A 184 -3.02 8.28 1.25
CA SER A 184 -4.42 8.69 1.41
C SER A 184 -5.31 7.80 0.54
N ILE A 185 -6.39 7.32 1.11
CA ILE A 185 -7.32 6.38 0.46
C ILE A 185 -8.61 7.12 0.10
N PRO A 186 -8.88 7.36 -1.19
CA PRO A 186 -10.07 8.09 -1.62
C PRO A 186 -11.35 7.25 -1.61
N THR A 187 -11.22 5.94 -1.42
CA THR A 187 -12.32 4.98 -1.44
C THR A 187 -12.68 4.51 -0.03
N SER A 188 -13.88 3.98 0.16
CA SER A 188 -14.31 3.42 1.44
C SER A 188 -13.77 2.01 1.72
N LYS A 189 -13.05 1.42 0.77
CA LYS A 189 -12.53 0.05 0.85
C LYS A 189 -11.18 -0.02 0.15
N VAL A 190 -10.18 -0.58 0.82
CA VAL A 190 -8.83 -0.82 0.28
C VAL A 190 -8.33 -2.17 0.79
N SER A 191 -7.85 -3.01 -0.11
CA SER A 191 -7.24 -4.29 0.26
C SER A 191 -5.74 -4.15 0.47
N ILE A 192 -5.12 -5.17 1.09
CA ILE A 192 -3.65 -5.26 1.19
C ILE A 192 -2.99 -5.28 -0.20
N ILE A 193 -3.65 -5.86 -1.20
CA ILE A 193 -3.14 -5.91 -2.57
C ILE A 193 -3.14 -4.52 -3.20
N ASP A 194 -4.22 -3.74 -3.01
CA ASP A 194 -4.28 -2.35 -3.46
C ASP A 194 -3.18 -1.52 -2.81
N ALA A 195 -2.99 -1.69 -1.49
CA ALA A 195 -1.95 -1.00 -0.73
C ALA A 195 -0.55 -1.29 -1.27
N ILE A 196 -0.24 -2.55 -1.54
CA ILE A 196 1.04 -2.95 -2.12
C ILE A 196 1.21 -2.37 -3.52
N SER A 197 0.15 -2.37 -4.34
CA SER A 197 0.16 -1.76 -5.68
C SER A 197 0.42 -0.25 -5.61
N MET A 198 -0.16 0.47 -4.64
CA MET A 198 0.10 1.89 -4.40
C MET A 198 1.56 2.15 -4.03
N ALA A 199 2.20 1.22 -3.31
CA ALA A 199 3.61 1.27 -2.95
C ALA A 199 4.56 0.81 -4.09
N ASN A 200 4.05 0.60 -5.31
CA ASN A 200 4.80 0.10 -6.47
C ASN A 200 5.42 -1.29 -6.24
N ASP A 201 4.69 -2.18 -5.57
CA ASP A 201 5.10 -3.54 -5.23
C ASP A 201 6.25 -3.62 -4.19
N LEU A 202 6.50 -4.85 -3.72
CA LEU A 202 7.61 -5.17 -2.86
C LEU A 202 8.93 -5.12 -3.66
N THR A 203 10.01 -4.74 -2.98
CA THR A 203 11.35 -4.93 -3.57
C THR A 203 11.65 -6.42 -3.77
N PRO A 204 12.67 -6.79 -4.56
CA PRO A 204 13.13 -8.17 -4.66
C PRO A 204 13.54 -8.79 -3.31
N TYR A 205 13.84 -7.96 -2.32
CA TYR A 205 14.21 -8.36 -0.97
C TYR A 205 13.05 -8.38 0.02
N GLY A 206 11.84 -8.03 -0.39
CA GLY A 206 10.65 -8.08 0.45
C GLY A 206 10.16 -9.51 0.67
N ASP A 207 9.92 -9.87 1.93
CA ASP A 207 9.41 -11.19 2.29
C ASP A 207 7.89 -11.25 2.07
N ARG A 208 7.48 -11.87 0.96
CA ARG A 208 6.06 -12.02 0.57
C ARG A 208 5.26 -12.92 1.52
N GLU A 209 5.93 -13.66 2.39
CA GLU A 209 5.27 -14.51 3.39
C GLU A 209 5.05 -13.79 4.72
N LYS A 210 5.70 -12.61 4.90
CA LYS A 210 5.68 -11.89 6.18
C LYS A 210 5.31 -10.43 6.01
N ILE A 211 4.06 -10.22 5.60
CA ILE A 211 3.46 -8.88 5.60
C ILE A 211 2.74 -8.71 6.93
N THR A 212 3.27 -7.85 7.79
CA THR A 212 2.68 -7.59 9.10
C THR A 212 1.74 -6.40 9.03
N ILE A 213 0.49 -6.60 9.38
CA ILE A 213 -0.48 -5.53 9.57
C ILE A 213 -0.54 -5.22 11.06
N ILE A 214 -0.32 -3.95 11.40
CA ILE A 214 -0.46 -3.46 12.78
C ILE A 214 -1.68 -2.53 12.78
N ARG A 215 -2.65 -2.86 13.61
CA ARG A 215 -3.95 -2.17 13.73
C ARG A 215 -4.19 -1.76 15.17
N GLU A 216 -4.66 -0.54 15.35
CA GLU A 216 -5.07 -0.06 16.67
C GLU A 216 -6.58 0.22 16.67
N GLU A 217 -7.30 -0.49 17.53
CA GLU A 217 -8.75 -0.36 17.69
C GLU A 217 -9.11 -0.30 19.19
N ASN A 218 -9.91 0.66 19.57
CA ASN A 218 -10.38 0.82 20.96
C ASN A 218 -9.25 0.80 22.01
N GLY A 219 -8.10 1.42 21.67
CA GLY A 219 -6.92 1.47 22.54
C GLY A 219 -6.13 0.16 22.61
N THR A 220 -6.53 -0.86 21.86
CA THR A 220 -5.80 -2.14 21.76
C THR A 220 -5.06 -2.21 20.43
N ARG A 221 -3.76 -2.53 20.49
CA ARG A 221 -2.95 -2.74 19.30
C ARG A 221 -2.82 -4.23 19.02
N THR A 222 -3.24 -4.63 17.82
CA THR A 222 -3.15 -6.01 17.31
C THR A 222 -2.19 -6.06 16.14
N SER A 223 -1.56 -7.22 15.93
CA SER A 223 -0.74 -7.48 14.75
C SER A 223 -1.09 -8.82 14.15
N ALA A 224 -1.15 -8.86 12.82
CA ALA A 224 -1.37 -10.08 12.05
C ALA A 224 -0.33 -10.20 10.95
N VAL A 225 0.08 -11.42 10.64
CA VAL A 225 1.00 -11.71 9.54
C VAL A 225 0.22 -12.33 8.39
N LEU A 226 0.34 -11.72 7.21
CA LEU A 226 -0.28 -12.17 5.97
C LEU A 226 0.77 -12.76 5.04
N ASN A 227 0.37 -13.80 4.30
CA ASN A 227 1.20 -14.45 3.29
C ASN A 227 0.63 -14.19 1.89
N LEU A 228 1.34 -13.40 1.08
CA LEU A 228 0.93 -13.05 -0.29
C LEU A 228 1.12 -14.19 -1.29
N LYS A 229 1.86 -15.25 -0.93
CA LYS A 229 2.04 -16.42 -1.80
C LYS A 229 0.86 -17.38 -1.75
N SER A 230 -0.04 -17.22 -0.77
CA SER A 230 -1.20 -18.08 -0.58
C SER A 230 -2.51 -17.33 -0.81
N SER A 231 -3.44 -18.01 -1.50
CA SER A 231 -4.81 -17.53 -1.71
C SER A 231 -5.63 -17.41 -0.41
N LYS A 232 -5.21 -18.08 0.66
CA LYS A 232 -5.83 -17.95 1.99
C LYS A 232 -5.83 -16.52 2.53
N ILE A 233 -5.01 -15.63 1.96
CA ILE A 233 -5.01 -14.22 2.33
C ILE A 233 -6.39 -13.58 2.15
N PHE A 234 -7.18 -14.02 1.15
CA PHE A 234 -8.52 -13.49 0.88
C PHE A 234 -9.54 -13.81 1.98
N GLU A 235 -9.26 -14.81 2.82
CA GLU A 235 -10.10 -15.21 3.96
C GLU A 235 -9.71 -14.50 5.26
N SER A 236 -8.60 -13.75 5.23
CA SER A 236 -8.10 -13.07 6.42
C SER A 236 -8.97 -11.86 6.78
N PRO A 237 -9.32 -11.66 8.06
CA PRO A 237 -9.98 -10.45 8.52
C PRO A 237 -9.10 -9.18 8.37
N TYR A 238 -7.82 -9.35 8.08
CA TYR A 238 -6.86 -8.28 7.79
C TYR A 238 -6.63 -8.07 6.29
N PHE A 239 -7.37 -8.77 5.41
CA PHE A 239 -7.27 -8.57 3.95
C PHE A 239 -7.66 -7.14 3.56
N TYR A 240 -8.75 -6.63 4.14
CA TYR A 240 -9.13 -5.23 4.00
C TYR A 240 -8.51 -4.41 5.12
N LEU A 241 -7.86 -3.33 4.70
CA LEU A 241 -7.20 -2.43 5.62
C LEU A 241 -8.19 -1.43 6.22
N LYS A 242 -7.93 -1.00 7.44
CA LYS A 242 -8.68 0.05 8.15
C LYS A 242 -7.85 1.33 8.23
N GLN A 243 -8.49 2.42 8.60
CA GLN A 243 -7.84 3.70 8.83
C GLN A 243 -6.69 3.57 9.83
N ASN A 244 -5.57 4.22 9.51
CA ASN A 244 -4.31 4.22 10.27
C ASN A 244 -3.61 2.86 10.40
N ASP A 245 -4.03 1.82 9.68
CA ASP A 245 -3.27 0.57 9.62
C ASP A 245 -1.84 0.83 9.16
N ILE A 246 -0.90 0.09 9.76
CA ILE A 246 0.49 0.06 9.33
C ILE A 246 0.74 -1.28 8.66
N VAL A 247 1.16 -1.22 7.40
CA VAL A 247 1.61 -2.36 6.61
C VAL A 247 3.12 -2.39 6.64
N TYR A 248 3.69 -3.37 7.32
CA TYR A 248 5.14 -3.57 7.39
C TYR A 248 5.55 -4.77 6.57
N VAL A 249 6.42 -4.55 5.58
CA VAL A 249 7.02 -5.61 4.77
C VAL A 249 8.40 -5.94 5.33
N ALA A 250 8.55 -7.16 5.85
CA ALA A 250 9.82 -7.61 6.39
C ALA A 250 10.86 -7.85 5.26
N PRO A 251 12.15 -7.61 5.50
CA PRO A 251 13.20 -8.02 4.58
C PRO A 251 13.39 -9.54 4.60
N LEU A 252 13.78 -10.11 3.46
CA LEU A 252 14.29 -11.47 3.39
C LEU A 252 15.63 -11.58 4.13
N LYS A 253 15.89 -12.72 4.76
CA LYS A 253 17.15 -13.00 5.47
C LYS A 253 18.39 -12.78 4.61
N ASN A 254 18.29 -13.01 3.31
CA ASN A 254 19.40 -12.81 2.36
C ASN A 254 19.85 -11.35 2.27
N LYS A 255 18.95 -10.39 2.52
CA LYS A 255 19.32 -8.97 2.55
C LYS A 255 20.17 -8.64 3.75
N GLU A 256 19.86 -9.20 4.91
CA GLU A 256 20.66 -9.02 6.13
C GLU A 256 22.09 -9.49 5.92
N ILE A 257 22.27 -10.65 5.27
CA ILE A 257 23.59 -11.20 4.94
C ILE A 257 24.34 -10.31 3.94
N SER A 258 23.66 -9.77 2.93
CA SER A 258 24.28 -8.94 1.89
C SER A 258 24.73 -7.55 2.39
N VAL A 259 24.14 -7.06 3.45
CA VAL A 259 24.48 -5.76 4.08
C VAL A 259 25.54 -5.94 5.19
N ASP A 260 25.77 -7.16 5.68
CA ASP A 260 26.76 -7.41 6.70
C ASP A 260 28.18 -7.17 6.16
N ALA A 261 28.81 -6.11 6.68
CA ALA A 261 30.17 -5.69 6.30
C ALA A 261 31.22 -6.80 6.53
N LYS A 262 30.98 -7.73 7.47
CA LYS A 262 31.87 -8.88 7.70
C LYS A 262 31.82 -9.88 6.54
N THR A 263 30.61 -10.21 6.07
CA THR A 263 30.40 -11.13 4.95
C THR A 263 30.99 -10.56 3.65
N ASN A 264 30.80 -9.27 3.38
CA ASN A 264 31.39 -8.61 2.21
C ASN A 264 32.92 -8.56 2.29
N ARG A 265 33.52 -8.37 3.47
CA ARG A 265 34.99 -8.47 3.64
C ARG A 265 35.52 -9.87 3.39
N LEU A 266 34.84 -10.91 3.86
CA LEU A 266 35.24 -12.29 3.62
C LEU A 266 35.18 -12.67 2.14
N ILE A 267 34.14 -12.24 1.41
CA ILE A 267 34.01 -12.44 -0.03
C ILE A 267 35.12 -11.72 -0.77
N SER A 268 35.42 -10.46 -0.39
CA SER A 268 36.49 -9.67 -0.99
C SER A 268 37.87 -10.29 -0.76
N LEU A 269 38.14 -10.76 0.47
CA LEU A 269 39.41 -11.45 0.80
C LEU A 269 39.53 -12.79 0.04
N GLY A 270 38.45 -13.54 -0.10
CA GLY A 270 38.42 -14.77 -0.89
C GLY A 270 38.72 -14.52 -2.36
N GLY A 271 38.16 -13.46 -2.94
CA GLY A 271 38.45 -13.03 -4.33
C GLY A 271 39.91 -12.62 -4.52
N LEU A 272 40.47 -11.90 -3.55
CA LEU A 272 41.88 -11.46 -3.57
C LEU A 272 42.84 -12.66 -3.49
N LEU A 273 42.57 -13.64 -2.64
CA LEU A 273 43.35 -14.88 -2.53
C LEU A 273 43.31 -15.68 -3.85
N LEU A 274 42.14 -15.81 -4.48
CA LEU A 274 42.01 -16.49 -5.77
C LEU A 274 42.76 -15.75 -6.88
N GLY A 275 42.75 -14.42 -6.86
CA GLY A 275 43.52 -13.59 -7.79
C GLY A 275 45.03 -13.81 -7.66
N VAL A 276 45.56 -13.78 -6.42
CA VAL A 276 46.97 -13.98 -6.13
C VAL A 276 47.40 -15.41 -6.52
N THR A 277 46.62 -16.44 -6.23
CA THR A 277 46.93 -17.83 -6.62
C THR A 277 46.96 -17.99 -8.15
N SER A 278 46.07 -17.33 -8.85
CA SER A 278 46.04 -17.32 -10.33
C SER A 278 47.33 -16.69 -10.94
N VAL A 279 47.79 -15.56 -10.39
CA VAL A 279 49.03 -14.90 -10.83
C VAL A 279 50.25 -15.76 -10.54
N ILE A 280 50.34 -16.39 -9.35
CA ILE A 280 51.45 -17.29 -9.00
C ILE A 280 51.49 -18.49 -9.96
N ILE A 281 50.36 -19.10 -10.28
CA ILE A 281 50.29 -20.24 -11.19
C ILE A 281 50.72 -19.79 -12.62
N SER A 282 50.30 -18.62 -13.05
CA SER A 282 50.70 -18.05 -14.37
C SER A 282 52.22 -17.82 -14.43
N ALA A 283 52.81 -17.23 -13.37
CA ALA A 283 54.25 -16.98 -13.30
C ALA A 283 55.08 -18.28 -13.31
N ILE A 284 54.62 -19.30 -12.58
CA ILE A 284 55.30 -20.63 -12.57
C ILE A 284 55.21 -21.31 -13.94
N THR A 285 54.11 -21.15 -14.67
CA THR A 285 53.97 -21.75 -16.01
C THR A 285 54.83 -21.02 -17.02
N LEU A 286 54.97 -19.70 -16.95
CA LEU A 286 55.87 -18.92 -17.81
C LEU A 286 57.36 -19.18 -17.54
N SER A 287 57.76 -19.45 -16.30
CA SER A 287 59.16 -19.72 -15.94
C SER A 287 59.63 -21.14 -16.36
N LYS A 288 58.75 -21.98 -16.84
CA LYS A 288 59.04 -23.38 -17.29
C LYS A 288 59.03 -23.52 -18.82
N GLN A 289 58.78 -22.46 -19.55
CA GLN A 289 59.06 -22.37 -20.98
C GLN A 289 60.44 -21.74 -21.24
#